data_a9a129515d63c8d7050045ee9f5e8943
#
_entry.id   a9a129515d63c8d7050045ee9f5e8943
#
_cell.length_a   1.000
_cell.length_b   1.000
_cell.length_c   1.000
_cell.angle_alpha   90.00
_cell.angle_beta   90.00
_cell.angle_gamma   90.00
#
_symmetry.space_group_name_H-M   'P 1'
#
loop_
_entity.id
_entity.type
_entity.pdbx_description
1 polymer ?
#
loop_
_entity_poly.entity_id
_entity_poly.type
_entity_poly.pdbx_seq_one_letter_code
_entity_poly.pdbx_strand_id
1 'polypeptide(L)'
;MSTSAAVSRDEVRRKYAEAARRVETGDGCGCGSGACCEGEEASEDFGTSLYTLEQRGELPDAAALASLGCGNPTAVADLNEGEVVLDLGSGGGIDVILSAKRVGPTGLAYGLDMTDEMLALARENATDAGVTNAIFLKGLIEQIPLPADSVDVVISNCVVNLSTEKTEVLLEMSRVLKPGGRLGISDIVAEDRLTEEEQAERGSYVGCIAGALSNDEWEVGLDAVGFENVSVEFTHEVADGIHGAIIKAVNMTDPAAKGLPVIQPATSAGCC
;
A
#
# COMPACT_ATOMS: atom_id res chain seq x y z
N MET A 1 4.26 -33.91 7.03
CA MET A 1 3.18 -33.17 6.39
C MET A 1 2.87 -32.01 7.30
N SER A 2 3.62 -30.91 7.17
CA SER A 2 3.37 -29.68 7.91
C SER A 2 2.41 -28.86 7.06
N THR A 3 1.17 -28.74 7.49
CA THR A 3 0.23 -27.79 6.91
C THR A 3 0.74 -26.40 7.25
N SER A 4 1.32 -25.71 6.28
CA SER A 4 1.48 -24.26 6.34
C SER A 4 0.09 -23.70 6.64
N ALA A 5 -0.11 -23.19 7.86
CA ALA A 5 -1.35 -22.53 8.20
C ALA A 5 -1.43 -21.27 7.34
N ALA A 6 -2.33 -21.27 6.38
CA ALA A 6 -2.62 -20.08 5.58
C ALA A 6 -2.97 -18.95 6.56
N VAL A 7 -2.14 -17.92 6.58
CA VAL A 7 -2.39 -16.71 7.38
C VAL A 7 -3.71 -16.13 6.90
N SER A 8 -4.67 -16.00 7.80
CA SER A 8 -5.99 -15.47 7.43
C SER A 8 -5.95 -13.95 7.33
N ARG A 9 -6.75 -13.37 6.44
CA ARG A 9 -6.98 -11.93 6.36
C ARG A 9 -7.34 -11.33 7.74
N ASP A 10 -8.06 -12.08 8.58
CA ASP A 10 -8.43 -11.66 9.93
C ASP A 10 -7.21 -11.53 10.85
N GLU A 11 -6.19 -12.33 10.67
CA GLU A 11 -4.94 -12.22 11.43
C GLU A 11 -4.15 -10.97 11.06
N VAL A 12 -4.02 -10.68 9.77
CA VAL A 12 -3.43 -9.44 9.27
C VAL A 12 -4.20 -8.24 9.83
N ARG A 13 -5.52 -8.22 9.68
CA ARG A 13 -6.39 -7.14 10.19
C ARG A 13 -6.22 -6.92 11.69
N ARG A 14 -6.18 -7.99 12.49
CA ARG A 14 -6.00 -7.89 13.95
C ARG A 14 -4.66 -7.24 14.31
N LYS A 15 -3.56 -7.66 13.65
CA LYS A 15 -2.22 -7.12 13.92
C LYS A 15 -2.13 -5.63 13.62
N TYR A 16 -2.70 -5.19 12.50
CA TYR A 16 -2.72 -3.78 12.13
C TYR A 16 -3.65 -2.95 13.05
N ALA A 17 -4.79 -3.49 13.47
CA ALA A 17 -5.66 -2.85 14.45
C ALA A 17 -4.97 -2.67 15.82
N GLU A 18 -4.17 -3.64 16.26
CA GLU A 18 -3.36 -3.53 17.47
C GLU A 18 -2.27 -2.47 17.34
N ALA A 19 -1.61 -2.38 16.18
CA ALA A 19 -0.60 -1.35 15.93
C ALA A 19 -1.20 0.06 16.01
N ALA A 20 -2.37 0.30 15.38
CA ALA A 20 -3.06 1.59 15.45
C ALA A 20 -3.38 1.99 16.92
N ARG A 21 -3.93 1.07 17.70
CA ARG A 21 -4.27 1.34 19.12
C ARG A 21 -3.05 1.66 19.99
N ARG A 22 -1.89 1.06 19.72
CA ARG A 22 -0.64 1.38 20.44
C ARG A 22 -0.19 2.82 20.18
N VAL A 23 -0.37 3.31 18.98
CA VAL A 23 -0.07 4.71 18.64
C VAL A 23 -0.99 5.67 19.39
N GLU A 24 -2.32 5.38 19.43
CA GLU A 24 -3.31 6.19 20.15
C GLU A 24 -3.07 6.25 21.67
N THR A 25 -2.63 5.14 22.29
CA THR A 25 -2.41 5.07 23.74
C THR A 25 -1.07 5.66 24.19
N GLY A 26 -0.19 6.00 23.26
CA GLY A 26 1.15 6.49 23.58
C GLY A 26 2.07 5.43 24.20
N ASP A 27 1.69 4.15 24.16
CA ASP A 27 2.49 3.02 24.62
C ASP A 27 3.62 2.61 23.64
N GLY A 28 4.01 3.55 22.78
CA GLY A 28 5.28 3.47 22.08
C GLY A 28 6.40 3.58 23.10
N CYS A 29 7.27 2.58 23.22
CA CYS A 29 8.44 2.58 24.06
C CYS A 29 9.28 3.84 23.77
N GLY A 30 9.04 4.93 24.51
CA GLY A 30 9.92 6.08 24.57
C GLY A 30 11.23 5.64 25.20
N CYS A 31 12.23 5.31 24.40
CA CYS A 31 13.59 5.09 24.86
C CYS A 31 14.22 6.39 25.30
N GLY A 32 13.78 6.89 26.48
CA GLY A 32 14.52 7.83 27.32
C GLY A 32 15.27 7.01 28.36
N SER A 33 16.61 6.90 28.20
CA SER A 33 17.61 6.49 29.19
C SER A 33 17.42 5.14 29.91
N GLY A 34 18.15 4.12 29.48
CA GLY A 34 18.79 3.15 30.35
C GLY A 34 17.97 1.96 30.82
N ALA A 35 18.32 0.80 30.26
CA ALA A 35 18.10 -0.55 30.81
C ALA A 35 16.65 -0.96 31.08
N CYS A 36 16.14 -1.83 30.23
CA CYS A 36 15.33 -3.01 30.49
C CYS A 36 14.49 -3.40 29.28
N CYS A 37 15.04 -4.08 28.29
CA CYS A 37 14.31 -5.02 27.42
C CYS A 37 15.30 -6.09 26.95
N GLU A 38 15.57 -7.06 27.81
CA GLU A 38 15.98 -8.39 27.37
C GLU A 38 14.70 -9.13 27.01
N GLY A 39 14.43 -9.30 25.73
CA GLY A 39 13.28 -10.02 25.19
C GLY A 39 13.34 -9.90 23.68
N GLU A 40 13.84 -10.96 23.03
CA GLU A 40 13.95 -11.13 21.59
C GLU A 40 12.64 -10.78 20.89
N GLU A 41 12.67 -9.72 20.15
CA GLU A 41 12.17 -9.49 18.80
C GLU A 41 12.48 -8.02 18.50
N ALA A 42 13.49 -7.82 17.66
CA ALA A 42 13.79 -6.51 17.11
C ALA A 42 12.51 -6.01 16.44
N SER A 43 11.85 -5.03 17.06
CA SER A 43 10.83 -4.25 16.39
C SER A 43 11.55 -3.45 15.30
N GLU A 44 11.53 -3.98 14.10
CA GLU A 44 12.06 -3.35 12.91
C GLU A 44 11.33 -2.02 12.70
N ASP A 45 11.96 -0.94 13.12
CA ASP A 45 11.54 0.44 12.91
C ASP A 45 11.85 0.83 11.44
N PHE A 46 11.39 -0.01 10.50
CA PHE A 46 11.67 0.14 9.08
C PHE A 46 10.97 1.36 8.47
N GLY A 47 9.79 1.71 8.94
CA GLY A 47 8.93 2.66 8.25
C GLY A 47 9.44 4.10 8.24
N THR A 48 9.94 4.62 9.37
CA THR A 48 10.29 6.05 9.49
C THR A 48 11.61 6.42 8.85
N SER A 49 12.55 5.49 8.70
CA SER A 49 13.86 5.74 8.09
C SER A 49 13.79 5.94 6.57
N LEU A 50 12.71 5.54 5.92
CA LEU A 50 12.55 5.55 4.48
C LEU A 50 12.04 6.89 3.91
N TYR A 51 11.56 7.79 4.79
CA TYR A 51 11.13 9.13 4.39
C TYR A 51 12.24 10.15 4.64
N THR A 52 12.40 11.11 3.73
CA THR A 52 13.41 12.18 3.88
C THR A 52 13.10 13.06 5.10
N LEU A 53 14.11 13.77 5.61
CA LEU A 53 13.92 14.73 6.72
C LEU A 53 12.88 15.81 6.40
N GLU A 54 12.79 16.23 5.14
CA GLU A 54 11.79 17.18 4.66
C GLU A 54 10.38 16.57 4.75
N GLN A 55 10.19 15.36 4.23
CA GLN A 55 8.93 14.63 4.31
C GLN A 55 8.49 14.37 5.76
N ARG A 56 9.43 14.03 6.65
CA ARG A 56 9.14 13.87 8.08
C ARG A 56 8.72 15.17 8.74
N GLY A 57 9.30 16.31 8.33
CA GLY A 57 8.92 17.63 8.83
C GLY A 57 7.51 18.07 8.41
N GLU A 58 6.94 17.43 7.40
CA GLU A 58 5.59 17.68 6.91
C GLU A 58 4.52 16.76 7.51
N LEU A 59 4.92 15.78 8.30
CA LEU A 59 4.04 14.74 8.86
C LEU A 59 3.84 14.92 10.36
N PRO A 60 2.64 14.62 10.90
CA PRO A 60 2.44 14.44 12.33
C PRO A 60 3.27 13.25 12.85
N ASP A 61 3.80 13.37 14.07
CA ASP A 61 4.61 12.31 14.70
C ASP A 61 3.87 10.97 14.77
N ALA A 62 2.56 11.01 15.04
CA ALA A 62 1.71 9.82 15.09
C ALA A 62 1.62 9.09 13.73
N ALA A 63 1.61 9.84 12.62
CA ALA A 63 1.63 9.26 11.28
C ALA A 63 2.96 8.53 11.03
N ALA A 64 4.08 9.16 11.37
CA ALA A 64 5.41 8.56 11.23
C ALA A 64 5.57 7.27 12.04
N LEU A 65 5.04 7.22 13.27
CA LEU A 65 5.07 6.03 14.13
C LEU A 65 4.18 4.88 13.64
N ALA A 66 3.15 5.17 12.86
CA ALA A 66 2.25 4.16 12.30
C ALA A 66 2.74 3.57 10.96
N SER A 67 3.89 4.03 10.43
CA SER A 67 4.44 3.52 9.18
C SER A 67 5.07 2.15 9.38
N LEU A 68 4.50 1.15 8.74
CA LEU A 68 4.99 -0.23 8.70
C LEU A 68 5.50 -0.62 7.30
N GLY A 69 5.67 0.35 6.41
CA GLY A 69 6.05 0.13 5.02
C GLY A 69 7.55 -0.08 4.79
N CYS A 70 7.90 -0.64 3.65
CA CYS A 70 9.28 -0.99 3.26
C CYS A 70 9.92 0.03 2.31
N GLY A 71 9.23 1.11 1.95
CA GLY A 71 9.72 2.10 0.98
C GLY A 71 8.95 3.40 0.98
N ASN A 72 9.22 4.24 -0.02
CA ASN A 72 8.57 5.53 -0.22
C ASN A 72 7.88 5.57 -1.60
N PRO A 73 6.65 5.05 -1.72
CA PRO A 73 5.96 4.96 -3.00
C PRO A 73 5.61 6.34 -3.57
N THR A 74 5.42 7.36 -2.73
CA THR A 74 5.14 8.72 -3.20
C THR A 74 6.31 9.37 -3.91
N ALA A 75 7.56 9.01 -3.55
CA ALA A 75 8.75 9.46 -4.26
C ALA A 75 8.94 8.74 -5.60
N VAL A 76 8.39 7.53 -5.70
CA VAL A 76 8.55 6.65 -6.86
C VAL A 76 7.53 6.94 -7.95
N ALA A 77 6.32 7.36 -7.59
CA ALA A 77 5.21 7.54 -8.52
C ALA A 77 5.25 8.84 -9.34
N ASP A 78 6.19 9.76 -9.06
CA ASP A 78 6.34 11.05 -9.76
C ASP A 78 5.00 11.82 -9.87
N LEU A 79 4.38 12.11 -8.72
CA LEU A 79 3.05 12.73 -8.65
C LEU A 79 3.03 14.15 -9.20
N ASN A 80 2.01 14.49 -10.01
CA ASN A 80 1.81 15.79 -10.62
C ASN A 80 0.63 16.55 -10.00
N GLU A 81 0.64 17.86 -10.10
CA GLU A 81 -0.45 18.70 -9.64
C GLU A 81 -1.77 18.38 -10.37
N GLY A 82 -2.86 18.25 -9.61
CA GLY A 82 -4.19 17.97 -10.14
C GLY A 82 -4.51 16.49 -10.32
N GLU A 83 -3.57 15.57 -10.10
CA GLU A 83 -3.83 14.13 -10.22
C GLU A 83 -4.69 13.58 -9.08
N VAL A 84 -5.37 12.48 -9.38
CA VAL A 84 -6.10 11.65 -8.43
C VAL A 84 -5.26 10.42 -8.10
N VAL A 85 -4.86 10.29 -6.85
CA VAL A 85 -4.01 9.21 -6.34
C VAL A 85 -4.81 8.26 -5.46
N LEU A 86 -4.56 6.97 -5.54
CA LEU A 86 -5.07 5.96 -4.64
C LEU A 86 -3.91 5.23 -3.96
N ASP A 87 -3.91 5.23 -2.64
CA ASP A 87 -3.00 4.46 -1.80
C ASP A 87 -3.69 3.18 -1.29
N LEU A 88 -3.14 2.03 -1.63
CA LEU A 88 -3.66 0.72 -1.23
C LEU A 88 -3.01 0.27 0.09
N GLY A 89 -3.85 0.05 1.11
CA GLY A 89 -3.41 -0.26 2.47
C GLY A 89 -2.80 0.95 3.16
N SER A 90 -3.52 2.07 3.12
CA SER A 90 -3.02 3.39 3.53
C SER A 90 -2.62 3.51 5.02
N GLY A 91 -2.98 2.54 5.87
CA GLY A 91 -2.65 2.54 7.28
C GLY A 91 -2.97 3.86 7.96
N GLY A 92 -2.01 4.43 8.69
CA GLY A 92 -2.11 5.74 9.35
C GLY A 92 -2.12 6.96 8.42
N GLY A 93 -2.11 6.77 7.09
CA GLY A 93 -2.36 7.81 6.08
C GLY A 93 -1.14 8.62 5.65
N ILE A 94 0.09 8.20 5.95
CA ILE A 94 1.31 8.93 5.59
C ILE A 94 1.37 9.22 4.10
N ASP A 95 1.31 8.18 3.27
CA ASP A 95 1.48 8.29 1.83
C ASP A 95 0.31 9.04 1.19
N VAL A 96 -0.89 8.95 1.78
CA VAL A 96 -2.06 9.77 1.38
C VAL A 96 -1.82 11.25 1.66
N ILE A 97 -1.32 11.60 2.86
CA ILE A 97 -1.03 12.99 3.25
C ILE A 97 0.04 13.59 2.34
N LEU A 98 1.13 12.86 2.10
CA LEU A 98 2.19 13.29 1.20
C LEU A 98 1.69 13.45 -0.24
N SER A 99 0.87 12.50 -0.72
CA SER A 99 0.24 12.55 -2.04
C SER A 99 -0.67 13.77 -2.18
N ALA A 100 -1.56 13.99 -1.20
CA ALA A 100 -2.48 15.13 -1.19
C ALA A 100 -1.76 16.49 -1.25
N LYS A 101 -0.65 16.62 -0.53
CA LYS A 101 0.20 17.83 -0.59
C LYS A 101 0.85 18.01 -1.97
N ARG A 102 1.34 16.92 -2.59
CA ARG A 102 2.02 16.95 -3.89
C ARG A 102 1.07 17.25 -5.05
N VAL A 103 -0.11 16.63 -5.04
CA VAL A 103 -1.10 16.87 -6.11
C VAL A 103 -1.81 18.22 -5.95
N GLY A 104 -1.62 18.90 -4.84
CA GLY A 104 -2.12 20.24 -4.60
C GLY A 104 -3.66 20.32 -4.48
N PRO A 105 -4.21 21.54 -4.39
CA PRO A 105 -5.63 21.75 -4.07
C PRO A 105 -6.59 21.35 -5.19
N THR A 106 -6.11 21.11 -6.40
CA THR A 106 -6.90 20.64 -7.54
C THR A 106 -6.86 19.13 -7.73
N GLY A 107 -5.93 18.46 -7.04
CA GLY A 107 -5.82 17.00 -7.01
C GLY A 107 -6.53 16.39 -5.80
N LEU A 108 -6.55 15.06 -5.75
CA LEU A 108 -7.22 14.30 -4.70
C LEU A 108 -6.40 13.06 -4.35
N ALA A 109 -6.29 12.73 -3.07
CA ALA A 109 -5.69 11.50 -2.60
C ALA A 109 -6.71 10.62 -1.88
N TYR A 110 -6.88 9.39 -2.34
CA TYR A 110 -7.66 8.37 -1.65
C TYR A 110 -6.71 7.46 -0.86
N GLY A 111 -7.10 7.12 0.37
CA GLY A 111 -6.49 6.05 1.15
C GLY A 111 -7.48 4.91 1.34
N LEU A 112 -7.11 3.69 0.97
CA LEU A 112 -7.92 2.50 1.17
C LEU A 112 -7.30 1.63 2.27
N ASP A 113 -8.09 1.31 3.29
CA ASP A 113 -7.69 0.34 4.33
C ASP A 113 -8.88 -0.51 4.79
N MET A 114 -8.61 -1.73 5.24
CA MET A 114 -9.65 -2.64 5.74
C MET A 114 -9.95 -2.44 7.24
N THR A 115 -9.11 -1.66 7.95
CA THR A 115 -9.09 -1.55 9.41
C THR A 115 -9.72 -0.23 9.85
N ASP A 116 -10.76 -0.28 10.67
CA ASP A 116 -11.43 0.93 11.17
C ASP A 116 -10.50 1.81 12.01
N GLU A 117 -9.65 1.17 12.83
CA GLU A 117 -8.69 1.85 13.68
C GLU A 117 -7.64 2.63 12.87
N MET A 118 -7.09 2.02 11.81
CA MET A 118 -6.16 2.72 10.92
C MET A 118 -6.82 3.88 10.20
N LEU A 119 -8.05 3.71 9.71
CA LEU A 119 -8.80 4.78 9.06
C LEU A 119 -9.16 5.94 10.02
N ALA A 120 -9.40 5.65 11.29
CA ALA A 120 -9.62 6.68 12.31
C ALA A 120 -8.34 7.50 12.51
N LEU A 121 -7.22 6.83 12.76
CA LEU A 121 -5.91 7.44 12.90
C LEU A 121 -5.51 8.26 11.65
N ALA A 122 -5.74 7.73 10.45
CA ALA A 122 -5.42 8.41 9.21
C ALA A 122 -6.20 9.73 9.03
N ARG A 123 -7.49 9.77 9.44
CA ARG A 123 -8.31 10.99 9.40
C ARG A 123 -7.83 12.03 10.40
N GLU A 124 -7.42 11.60 11.59
CA GLU A 124 -6.83 12.49 12.60
C GLU A 124 -5.51 13.07 12.09
N ASN A 125 -4.60 12.23 11.61
CA ASN A 125 -3.34 12.65 11.04
C ASN A 125 -3.50 13.63 9.86
N ALA A 126 -4.47 13.39 8.96
CA ALA A 126 -4.74 14.31 7.86
C ALA A 126 -5.27 15.67 8.33
N THR A 127 -6.08 15.68 9.40
CA THR A 127 -6.58 16.90 10.04
C THR A 127 -5.43 17.69 10.65
N ASP A 128 -4.55 17.04 11.40
CA ASP A 128 -3.38 17.63 12.05
C ASP A 128 -2.36 18.16 11.03
N ALA A 129 -2.22 17.47 9.90
CA ALA A 129 -1.41 17.92 8.77
C ALA A 129 -2.04 19.06 7.95
N GLY A 130 -3.27 19.47 8.26
CA GLY A 130 -4.02 20.51 7.54
C GLY A 130 -4.39 20.13 6.11
N VAL A 131 -4.49 18.83 5.82
CA VAL A 131 -4.82 18.32 4.48
C VAL A 131 -6.34 18.23 4.32
N THR A 132 -6.87 18.81 3.24
CA THR A 132 -8.32 18.88 2.96
C THR A 132 -8.75 18.10 1.72
N ASN A 133 -7.80 17.65 0.91
CA ASN A 133 -7.98 16.89 -0.32
C ASN A 133 -7.56 15.41 -0.16
N ALA A 134 -7.77 14.83 1.03
CA ALA A 134 -7.60 13.41 1.32
C ALA A 134 -8.95 12.79 1.71
N ILE A 135 -9.25 11.59 1.17
CA ILE A 135 -10.46 10.83 1.46
C ILE A 135 -10.07 9.41 1.84
N PHE A 136 -10.50 8.93 3.01
CA PHE A 136 -10.20 7.59 3.50
C PHE A 136 -11.40 6.66 3.35
N LEU A 137 -11.21 5.57 2.60
CA LEU A 137 -12.20 4.58 2.24
C LEU A 137 -11.97 3.29 3.00
N LYS A 138 -13.04 2.69 3.51
CA LYS A 138 -12.98 1.33 4.04
C LYS A 138 -13.24 0.32 2.93
N GLY A 139 -12.34 -0.63 2.75
CA GLY A 139 -12.48 -1.66 1.73
C GLY A 139 -11.31 -2.64 1.72
N LEU A 140 -11.36 -3.55 0.77
CA LEU A 140 -10.31 -4.52 0.49
C LEU A 140 -9.59 -4.13 -0.80
N ILE A 141 -8.31 -4.40 -0.88
CA ILE A 141 -7.52 -4.14 -2.08
C ILE A 141 -7.91 -5.06 -3.26
N GLU A 142 -8.54 -6.20 -2.94
CA GLU A 142 -9.13 -7.14 -3.92
C GLU A 142 -10.50 -6.69 -4.44
N GLN A 143 -11.11 -5.65 -3.84
CA GLN A 143 -12.40 -5.09 -4.24
C GLN A 143 -12.44 -3.61 -3.89
N ILE A 144 -11.81 -2.79 -4.71
CA ILE A 144 -11.63 -1.35 -4.49
C ILE A 144 -12.97 -0.63 -4.68
N PRO A 145 -13.48 0.13 -3.67
CA PRO A 145 -14.78 0.81 -3.74
C PRO A 145 -14.73 2.11 -4.56
N LEU A 146 -14.07 2.09 -5.70
CA LEU A 146 -13.98 3.18 -6.66
C LEU A 146 -14.45 2.71 -8.04
N PRO A 147 -15.00 3.60 -8.88
CA PRO A 147 -15.32 3.28 -10.27
C PRO A 147 -14.09 2.88 -11.10
N ALA A 148 -14.31 2.21 -12.22
CA ALA A 148 -13.28 2.05 -13.23
C ALA A 148 -12.81 3.41 -13.75
N ASP A 149 -11.55 3.49 -14.19
CA ASP A 149 -10.95 4.67 -14.82
C ASP A 149 -11.09 5.96 -13.99
N SER A 150 -11.00 5.86 -12.67
CA SER A 150 -11.23 6.98 -11.75
C SER A 150 -9.98 7.61 -11.17
N VAL A 151 -8.82 6.93 -11.21
CA VAL A 151 -7.57 7.42 -10.63
C VAL A 151 -6.45 7.50 -11.67
N ASP A 152 -5.56 8.45 -11.49
CA ASP A 152 -4.40 8.67 -12.37
C ASP A 152 -3.20 7.83 -11.92
N VAL A 153 -3.07 7.62 -10.60
CA VAL A 153 -1.95 6.93 -9.98
C VAL A 153 -2.45 5.99 -8.89
N VAL A 154 -1.91 4.77 -8.85
CA VAL A 154 -2.02 3.86 -7.72
C VAL A 154 -0.65 3.74 -7.07
N ILE A 155 -0.62 3.92 -5.76
CA ILE A 155 0.56 3.65 -4.92
C ILE A 155 0.24 2.56 -3.90
N SER A 156 1.27 1.88 -3.40
CA SER A 156 1.16 0.92 -2.30
C SER A 156 2.51 0.74 -1.61
N ASN A 157 2.48 0.43 -0.32
CA ASN A 157 3.68 0.22 0.49
C ASN A 157 3.54 -1.04 1.34
N CYS A 158 4.17 -2.15 0.92
CA CYS A 158 4.21 -3.45 1.61
C CYS A 158 2.81 -4.06 1.92
N VAL A 159 1.87 -3.99 0.99
CA VAL A 159 0.50 -4.46 1.22
C VAL A 159 0.08 -5.56 0.24
N VAL A 160 0.54 -5.52 -1.01
CA VAL A 160 0.12 -6.50 -2.05
C VAL A 160 0.46 -7.92 -1.63
N ASN A 161 1.63 -8.12 -1.01
CA ASN A 161 2.07 -9.43 -0.53
C ASN A 161 1.22 -10.00 0.61
N LEU A 162 0.44 -9.16 1.31
CA LEU A 162 -0.48 -9.58 2.38
C LEU A 162 -1.79 -10.15 1.84
N SER A 163 -2.11 -9.95 0.55
CA SER A 163 -3.27 -10.56 -0.07
C SER A 163 -3.02 -12.01 -0.45
N THR A 164 -4.01 -12.87 -0.23
CA THR A 164 -4.04 -14.25 -0.74
C THR A 164 -4.57 -14.32 -2.17
N GLU A 165 -5.19 -13.25 -2.65
CA GLU A 165 -5.85 -13.14 -3.96
C GLU A 165 -5.13 -12.08 -4.82
N LYS A 166 -3.82 -12.24 -5.02
CA LYS A 166 -2.97 -11.24 -5.68
C LYS A 166 -3.44 -10.90 -7.11
N THR A 167 -3.92 -11.90 -7.85
CA THR A 167 -4.47 -11.68 -9.19
C THR A 167 -5.66 -10.70 -9.16
N GLU A 168 -6.55 -10.82 -8.17
CA GLU A 168 -7.67 -9.89 -8.01
C GLU A 168 -7.18 -8.48 -7.67
N VAL A 169 -6.10 -8.36 -6.89
CA VAL A 169 -5.49 -7.05 -6.59
C VAL A 169 -4.98 -6.39 -7.87
N LEU A 170 -4.25 -7.12 -8.71
CA LEU A 170 -3.72 -6.59 -9.97
C LEU A 170 -4.84 -6.20 -10.94
N LEU A 171 -5.92 -7.02 -11.02
CA LEU A 171 -7.12 -6.72 -11.81
C LEU A 171 -7.81 -5.44 -11.31
N GLU A 172 -7.95 -5.26 -10.02
CA GLU A 172 -8.58 -4.06 -9.43
C GLU A 172 -7.73 -2.80 -9.63
N MET A 173 -6.38 -2.91 -9.52
CA MET A 173 -5.47 -1.82 -9.89
C MET A 173 -5.66 -1.40 -11.35
N SER A 174 -5.69 -2.36 -12.28
CA SER A 174 -5.94 -2.08 -13.70
C SER A 174 -7.32 -1.47 -13.93
N ARG A 175 -8.34 -1.94 -13.20
CA ARG A 175 -9.72 -1.48 -13.34
C ARG A 175 -9.88 -0.01 -12.92
N VAL A 176 -9.33 0.39 -11.78
CA VAL A 176 -9.51 1.74 -11.23
C VAL A 176 -8.63 2.78 -11.91
N LEU A 177 -7.47 2.37 -12.44
CA LEU A 177 -6.58 3.25 -13.18
C LEU A 177 -7.17 3.66 -14.52
N LYS A 178 -7.09 4.95 -14.82
CA LYS A 178 -7.35 5.47 -16.16
C LYS A 178 -6.38 4.87 -17.19
N PRO A 179 -6.76 4.78 -18.48
CA PRO A 179 -5.78 4.53 -19.54
C PRO A 179 -4.64 5.56 -19.49
N GLY A 180 -3.41 5.10 -19.52
CA GLY A 180 -2.22 5.92 -19.32
C GLY A 180 -1.90 6.23 -17.85
N GLY A 181 -2.73 5.80 -16.90
CA GLY A 181 -2.44 5.87 -15.47
C GLY A 181 -1.30 4.92 -15.09
N ARG A 182 -0.68 5.15 -13.94
CA ARG A 182 0.54 4.44 -13.56
C ARG A 182 0.53 3.86 -12.15
N LEU A 183 1.39 2.86 -11.94
CA LEU A 183 1.72 2.29 -10.64
C LEU A 183 3.02 2.86 -10.11
N GLY A 184 3.08 3.05 -8.79
CA GLY A 184 4.30 3.28 -8.03
C GLY A 184 4.22 2.50 -6.72
N ILE A 185 4.73 1.27 -6.72
CA ILE A 185 4.63 0.34 -5.57
C ILE A 185 6.01 0.16 -4.97
N SER A 186 6.09 0.17 -3.64
CA SER A 186 7.24 -0.30 -2.88
C SER A 186 6.80 -1.55 -2.11
N ASP A 187 7.44 -2.69 -2.37
CA ASP A 187 7.09 -3.94 -1.70
C ASP A 187 8.32 -4.87 -1.60
N ILE A 188 8.18 -5.96 -0.86
CA ILE A 188 9.16 -7.02 -0.80
C ILE A 188 9.02 -7.91 -2.03
N VAL A 189 10.12 -8.23 -2.68
CA VAL A 189 10.18 -9.07 -3.88
C VAL A 189 11.20 -10.19 -3.66
N ALA A 190 10.83 -11.40 -4.04
CA ALA A 190 11.70 -12.56 -4.01
C ALA A 190 12.46 -12.70 -5.34
N GLU A 191 13.67 -13.24 -5.28
CA GLU A 191 14.34 -13.71 -6.49
C GLU A 191 13.64 -14.95 -7.03
N ASP A 192 13.56 -15.08 -8.37
CA ASP A 192 12.85 -16.18 -9.07
C ASP A 192 13.38 -17.57 -8.75
N ARG A 193 14.57 -17.67 -8.15
CA ARG A 193 15.17 -18.94 -7.70
C ARG A 193 14.56 -19.52 -6.43
N LEU A 194 13.81 -18.73 -5.67
CA LEU A 194 13.27 -19.14 -4.36
C LEU A 194 11.92 -19.86 -4.52
N THR A 195 11.76 -20.96 -3.81
CA THR A 195 10.46 -21.63 -3.65
C THR A 195 9.66 -20.98 -2.50
N GLU A 196 8.35 -21.20 -2.46
CA GLU A 196 7.48 -20.73 -1.37
C GLU A 196 7.95 -21.24 0.00
N GLU A 197 8.45 -22.49 0.08
CA GLU A 197 9.00 -23.04 1.32
C GLU A 197 10.26 -22.30 1.77
N GLU A 198 11.16 -21.99 0.84
CA GLU A 198 12.38 -21.23 1.13
C GLU A 198 12.09 -19.79 1.54
N GLN A 199 11.07 -19.15 0.98
CA GLN A 199 10.61 -17.82 1.42
C GLN A 199 10.03 -17.88 2.84
N ALA A 200 9.22 -18.89 3.16
CA ALA A 200 8.61 -19.07 4.48
C ALA A 200 9.66 -19.33 5.58
N GLU A 201 10.81 -19.93 5.24
CA GLU A 201 11.95 -20.10 6.15
C GLU A 201 12.68 -18.79 6.47
N ARG A 202 12.63 -17.80 5.55
CA ARG A 202 13.32 -16.50 5.67
C ARG A 202 12.52 -15.45 6.42
N GLY A 203 11.20 -15.61 6.50
CA GLY A 203 10.37 -14.65 7.23
C GLY A 203 8.89 -14.97 7.23
N SER A 204 8.14 -14.19 8.00
CA SER A 204 6.71 -14.41 8.19
C SER A 204 5.88 -13.82 7.03
N TYR A 205 4.66 -14.34 6.86
CA TYR A 205 3.70 -13.80 5.90
C TYR A 205 3.32 -12.36 6.25
N VAL A 206 3.11 -12.06 7.52
CA VAL A 206 2.76 -10.70 7.99
C VAL A 206 3.92 -9.71 7.84
N GLY A 207 5.15 -10.21 7.77
CA GLY A 207 6.34 -9.43 7.38
C GLY A 207 6.54 -9.31 5.88
N CYS A 208 5.53 -9.65 5.06
CA CYS A 208 5.54 -9.58 3.59
C CYS A 208 6.55 -10.54 2.90
N ILE A 209 7.28 -11.40 3.65
CA ILE A 209 8.34 -12.26 3.09
C ILE A 209 7.77 -13.57 2.55
N ALA A 210 7.04 -14.34 3.38
CA ALA A 210 6.51 -15.64 2.96
C ALA A 210 5.44 -15.55 1.83
N GLY A 211 4.88 -14.38 1.60
CA GLY A 211 3.92 -14.11 0.54
C GLY A 211 4.48 -13.23 -0.58
N ALA A 212 5.80 -12.98 -0.61
CA ALA A 212 6.40 -12.12 -1.60
C ALA A 212 6.24 -12.70 -3.01
N LEU A 213 5.78 -11.87 -3.95
CA LEU A 213 5.87 -12.22 -5.37
C LEU A 213 7.33 -12.17 -5.82
N SER A 214 7.69 -13.04 -6.76
CA SER A 214 8.99 -12.98 -7.42
C SER A 214 9.01 -11.86 -8.48
N ASN A 215 10.20 -11.57 -9.01
CA ASN A 215 10.34 -10.60 -10.10
C ASN A 215 9.49 -11.03 -11.32
N ASP A 216 9.61 -12.29 -11.75
CA ASP A 216 8.86 -12.82 -12.88
C ASP A 216 7.34 -12.80 -12.61
N GLU A 217 6.90 -13.10 -11.39
CA GLU A 217 5.47 -13.06 -11.03
C GLU A 217 4.89 -11.65 -11.10
N TRP A 218 5.63 -10.62 -10.69
CA TRP A 218 5.23 -9.22 -10.88
C TRP A 218 5.12 -8.85 -12.36
N GLU A 219 6.16 -9.15 -13.16
CA GLU A 219 6.19 -8.81 -14.59
C GLU A 219 5.04 -9.51 -15.34
N VAL A 220 4.92 -10.84 -15.20
CA VAL A 220 3.88 -11.63 -15.86
C VAL A 220 2.47 -11.26 -15.36
N GLY A 221 2.32 -11.05 -14.06
CA GLY A 221 1.02 -10.70 -13.47
C GLY A 221 0.51 -9.33 -13.95
N LEU A 222 1.37 -8.33 -13.99
CA LEU A 222 1.01 -6.98 -14.48
C LEU A 222 0.74 -6.98 -15.99
N ASP A 223 1.58 -7.65 -16.79
CA ASP A 223 1.35 -7.77 -18.24
C ASP A 223 -0.01 -8.44 -18.54
N ALA A 224 -0.33 -9.52 -17.82
CA ALA A 224 -1.58 -10.27 -17.99
C ALA A 224 -2.84 -9.44 -17.76
N VAL A 225 -2.77 -8.37 -16.95
CA VAL A 225 -3.91 -7.47 -16.67
C VAL A 225 -3.83 -6.14 -17.42
N GLY A 226 -2.91 -6.03 -18.40
CA GLY A 226 -2.85 -4.95 -19.37
C GLY A 226 -1.97 -3.76 -18.98
N PHE A 227 -0.99 -3.98 -18.11
CA PHE A 227 0.06 -3.00 -17.87
C PHE A 227 1.21 -3.20 -18.88
N GLU A 228 1.86 -2.10 -19.24
CA GLU A 228 3.07 -2.05 -20.06
C GLU A 228 4.18 -1.30 -19.32
N ASN A 229 5.40 -1.39 -19.85
CA ASN A 229 6.59 -0.77 -19.27
C ASN A 229 6.82 -1.18 -17.80
N VAL A 230 6.56 -2.45 -17.50
CA VAL A 230 6.78 -3.01 -16.17
C VAL A 230 8.27 -2.98 -15.84
N SER A 231 8.62 -2.46 -14.67
CA SER A 231 9.97 -2.52 -14.12
C SER A 231 9.92 -2.90 -12.64
N VAL A 232 10.80 -3.81 -12.24
CA VAL A 232 11.01 -4.21 -10.85
C VAL A 232 12.48 -3.94 -10.51
N GLU A 233 12.73 -2.97 -9.64
CA GLU A 233 14.07 -2.54 -9.27
C GLU A 233 14.34 -2.87 -7.80
N PHE A 234 15.26 -3.78 -7.52
CA PHE A 234 15.69 -4.08 -6.16
C PHE A 234 16.42 -2.88 -5.53
N THR A 235 16.07 -2.55 -4.29
CA THR A 235 16.63 -1.39 -3.57
C THR A 235 17.63 -1.81 -2.49
N HIS A 236 17.29 -2.77 -1.67
CA HIS A 236 18.13 -3.30 -0.58
C HIS A 236 17.78 -4.76 -0.30
N GLU A 237 18.74 -5.51 0.19
CA GLU A 237 18.52 -6.90 0.60
C GLU A 237 17.96 -6.93 2.03
N VAL A 238 16.88 -7.71 2.21
CA VAL A 238 16.21 -7.95 3.50
C VAL A 238 16.64 -9.30 4.08
N ALA A 239 16.72 -10.31 3.21
CA ALA A 239 17.25 -11.64 3.52
C ALA A 239 17.85 -12.24 2.25
N ASP A 240 18.53 -13.38 2.33
CA ASP A 240 19.13 -14.04 1.15
C ASP A 240 18.07 -14.30 0.06
N GLY A 241 18.18 -13.57 -1.06
CA GLY A 241 17.27 -13.62 -2.19
C GLY A 241 15.90 -12.93 -1.95
N ILE A 242 15.77 -12.13 -0.90
CA ILE A 242 14.59 -11.32 -0.59
C ILE A 242 15.00 -9.85 -0.52
N HIS A 243 14.35 -9.01 -1.31
CA HIS A 243 14.71 -7.62 -1.47
C HIS A 243 13.52 -6.69 -1.26
N GLY A 244 13.77 -5.50 -0.72
CA GLY A 244 12.88 -4.37 -0.95
C GLY A 244 13.00 -3.96 -2.41
N ALA A 245 11.89 -3.66 -3.06
CA ALA A 245 11.87 -3.30 -4.46
C ALA A 245 10.90 -2.17 -4.79
N ILE A 246 11.14 -1.52 -5.91
CA ILE A 246 10.27 -0.54 -6.52
C ILE A 246 9.68 -1.15 -7.79
N ILE A 247 8.36 -1.20 -7.87
CA ILE A 247 7.62 -1.72 -9.01
C ILE A 247 6.90 -0.53 -9.69
N LYS A 248 7.13 -0.37 -10.99
CA LYS A 248 6.48 0.65 -11.84
C LYS A 248 5.85 -0.01 -13.06
N ALA A 249 4.70 0.51 -13.48
CA ALA A 249 4.04 0.09 -14.70
C ALA A 249 3.04 1.16 -15.15
N VAL A 250 2.63 1.11 -16.41
CA VAL A 250 1.64 2.01 -17.01
C VAL A 250 0.44 1.20 -17.50
N ASN A 251 -0.76 1.60 -17.10
CA ASN A 251 -2.00 0.96 -17.54
C ASN A 251 -2.34 1.37 -18.98
N MET A 252 -2.20 0.44 -19.92
CA MET A 252 -2.54 0.67 -21.33
C MET A 252 -3.88 0.06 -21.74
N THR A 253 -4.64 -0.47 -20.79
CA THR A 253 -5.91 -1.14 -21.08
C THR A 253 -6.92 -0.18 -21.69
N ASP A 254 -7.41 -0.53 -22.88
CA ASP A 254 -8.55 0.14 -23.50
C ASP A 254 -9.81 -0.15 -22.62
N PRO A 255 -10.58 0.87 -22.19
CA PRO A 255 -11.83 0.68 -21.46
C PRO A 255 -12.79 -0.32 -22.11
N ALA A 256 -12.79 -0.38 -23.44
CA ALA A 256 -13.60 -1.33 -24.21
C ALA A 256 -13.12 -2.78 -24.07
N ALA A 257 -11.84 -3.00 -23.78
CA ALA A 257 -11.25 -4.34 -23.61
C ALA A 257 -11.45 -4.91 -22.19
N LYS A 258 -11.70 -4.05 -21.20
CA LYS A 258 -11.84 -4.46 -19.80
C LYS A 258 -13.06 -5.35 -19.49
N GLY A 259 -14.00 -5.55 -20.42
CA GLY A 259 -15.12 -6.49 -20.31
C GLY A 259 -16.02 -6.33 -19.07
N LEU A 260 -15.83 -5.27 -18.30
CA LEU A 260 -16.53 -5.01 -17.07
C LEU A 260 -17.92 -4.42 -17.36
N PRO A 261 -18.96 -4.79 -16.61
CA PRO A 261 -20.28 -4.18 -16.77
C PRO A 261 -20.13 -2.68 -16.49
N VAL A 262 -20.33 -1.85 -17.52
CA VAL A 262 -20.43 -0.40 -17.39
C VAL A 262 -21.64 -0.14 -16.47
N ILE A 263 -21.39 0.22 -15.21
CA ILE A 263 -22.43 0.74 -14.35
C ILE A 263 -22.78 2.12 -14.92
N GLN A 264 -23.82 2.14 -15.75
CA GLN A 264 -24.37 3.42 -16.22
C GLN A 264 -24.88 4.21 -15.00
N PRO A 265 -24.50 5.50 -14.86
CA PRO A 265 -25.10 6.32 -13.82
C PRO A 265 -26.60 6.30 -14.02
N ALA A 266 -27.35 6.05 -12.94
CA ALA A 266 -28.80 6.08 -12.96
C ALA A 266 -29.24 7.41 -13.56
N THR A 267 -29.83 7.36 -14.77
CA THR A 267 -30.47 8.54 -15.36
C THR A 267 -31.57 8.97 -14.39
N SER A 268 -31.45 10.19 -13.84
CA SER A 268 -32.49 10.80 -13.04
C SER A 268 -33.78 10.80 -13.85
N ALA A 269 -34.68 9.87 -13.52
CA ALA A 269 -36.02 9.93 -14.01
C ALA A 269 -36.66 11.23 -13.51
N GLY A 270 -36.89 12.16 -14.43
CA GLY A 270 -37.55 13.41 -14.11
C GLY A 270 -38.93 13.12 -13.49
N CYS A 271 -39.18 13.70 -12.32
CA CYS A 271 -40.53 13.87 -11.81
C CYS A 271 -41.29 14.81 -12.73
N CYS A 272 -42.33 14.27 -13.37
CA CYS A 272 -43.49 15.08 -13.76
C CYS A 272 -44.42 15.21 -12.56
#